data_d733655c3639f534adb77627cabb242e
#
_entry.id   d733655c3639f534adb77627cabb242e
#
_cell.length_a   1.000
_cell.length_b   1.000
_cell.length_c   1.000
_cell.angle_alpha   90.00
_cell.angle_beta   90.00
_cell.angle_gamma   90.00
#
_symmetry.space_group_name_H-M   'P 1'
#
loop_
_entity.id
_entity.type
_entity.pdbx_description
1 polymer ?
#
loop_
_entity_poly.entity_id
_entity_poly.type
_entity_poly.pdbx_seq_one_letter_code
_entity_poly.pdbx_strand_id
1 'polypeptide(L)'
;MVHTNFSGWLLLLMLIGMTFACFGNCYSHLLLHILYGAEWSSTSAPSTLGWYCVYIFFMAMNGICEAFVQGTSTSEGIGRYNRWLVVFSIVYVCSVCGLLPMFGAIGLIMANIIKMLCRISVCTTSYVRPYFREREIKNFKLSSLLPHTSITTCFAGSFVVLQCTLRWLYLPAMAAHAESIISTRSLLVHVVGHVLCGVACLSLTLWLMWKHHGQQLKELLRSRRKEE
;
A
#
# COMPACT_ATOMS: atom_id res chain seq x y z
N MET A 1 6.64 25.15 -7.64
CA MET A 1 7.64 24.06 -7.53
C MET A 1 7.32 23.09 -6.38
N VAL A 2 7.25 23.49 -5.09
CA VAL A 2 6.96 22.59 -3.96
C VAL A 2 5.64 21.81 -4.12
N HIS A 3 4.58 22.45 -4.61
CA HIS A 3 3.27 21.78 -4.84
C HIS A 3 3.38 20.65 -5.87
N THR A 4 4.00 20.93 -7.01
CA THR A 4 4.11 19.95 -8.12
C THR A 4 4.97 18.76 -7.73
N ASN A 5 6.06 19.02 -7.01
CA ASN A 5 6.94 17.94 -6.53
C ASN A 5 6.25 17.10 -5.44
N PHE A 6 5.60 17.72 -4.45
CA PHE A 6 4.87 17.01 -3.41
C PHE A 6 3.76 16.12 -3.97
N SER A 7 2.90 16.65 -4.84
CA SER A 7 1.81 15.87 -5.44
C SER A 7 2.32 14.74 -6.34
N GLY A 8 3.40 14.97 -7.09
CA GLY A 8 4.00 13.95 -7.94
C GLY A 8 4.63 12.80 -7.15
N TRP A 9 5.39 13.10 -6.09
CA TRP A 9 5.95 12.07 -5.22
C TRP A 9 4.90 11.32 -4.43
N LEU A 10 3.88 12.01 -3.93
CA LEU A 10 2.75 11.39 -3.24
C LEU A 10 2.03 10.41 -4.16
N LEU A 11 1.71 10.84 -5.38
CA LEU A 11 1.08 9.99 -6.39
C LEU A 11 1.93 8.76 -6.71
N LEU A 12 3.23 8.94 -6.96
CA LEU A 12 4.15 7.82 -7.28
C LEU A 12 4.16 6.78 -6.16
N LEU A 13 4.33 7.22 -4.91
CA LEU A 13 4.36 6.30 -3.77
C LEU A 13 3.00 5.68 -3.46
N MET A 14 1.89 6.40 -3.72
CA MET A 14 0.56 5.80 -3.67
C MET A 14 0.42 4.65 -4.67
N LEU A 15 0.83 4.85 -5.92
CA LEU A 15 0.72 3.83 -6.96
C LEU A 15 1.58 2.60 -6.64
N ILE A 16 2.81 2.81 -6.16
CA ILE A 16 3.70 1.72 -5.69
C ILE A 16 3.05 0.99 -4.49
N GLY A 17 2.59 1.73 -3.49
CA GLY A 17 1.94 1.17 -2.31
C GLY A 17 0.67 0.38 -2.64
N MET A 18 -0.17 0.87 -3.57
CA MET A 18 -1.35 0.16 -4.06
C MET A 18 -0.98 -1.15 -4.77
N THR A 19 0.13 -1.14 -5.52
CA THR A 19 0.65 -2.36 -6.16
C THR A 19 1.02 -3.40 -5.10
N PHE A 20 1.76 -3.03 -4.07
CA PHE A 20 2.07 -3.94 -2.96
C PHE A 20 0.81 -4.40 -2.22
N ALA A 21 -0.10 -3.50 -1.89
CA ALA A 21 -1.33 -3.83 -1.16
C ALA A 21 -2.23 -4.79 -1.95
N CYS A 22 -2.32 -4.64 -3.27
CA CYS A 22 -3.14 -5.48 -4.14
C CYS A 22 -2.44 -6.81 -4.45
N PHE A 23 -1.30 -6.75 -5.14
CA PHE A 23 -0.63 -7.94 -5.66
C PHE A 23 0.17 -8.66 -4.58
N GLY A 24 0.91 -7.95 -3.71
CA GLY A 24 1.66 -8.55 -2.62
C GLY A 24 0.77 -9.34 -1.66
N ASN A 25 -0.42 -8.82 -1.34
CA ASN A 25 -1.38 -9.54 -0.51
C ASN A 25 -1.86 -10.84 -1.17
N CYS A 26 -2.19 -10.81 -2.47
CA CYS A 26 -2.73 -11.98 -3.17
C CYS A 26 -1.67 -13.05 -3.47
N TYR A 27 -0.40 -12.66 -3.59
CA TYR A 27 0.70 -13.56 -3.92
C TYR A 27 1.58 -13.95 -2.73
N SER A 28 1.31 -13.48 -1.53
CA SER A 28 2.10 -13.78 -0.33
C SER A 28 2.17 -15.28 -0.02
N HIS A 29 1.09 -16.03 -0.23
CA HIS A 29 1.09 -17.48 -0.04
C HIS A 29 1.99 -18.19 -1.06
N LEU A 30 1.85 -17.86 -2.35
CA LEU A 30 2.66 -18.44 -3.42
C LEU A 30 4.14 -18.09 -3.22
N LEU A 31 4.45 -16.85 -2.86
CA LEU A 31 5.82 -16.41 -2.61
C LEU A 31 6.47 -17.21 -1.47
N LEU A 32 5.79 -17.36 -0.33
CA LEU A 32 6.32 -18.12 0.80
C LEU A 32 6.43 -19.60 0.47
N HIS A 33 5.49 -20.14 -0.31
CA HIS A 33 5.56 -21.54 -0.75
C HIS A 33 6.76 -21.80 -1.64
N ILE A 34 7.09 -20.90 -2.57
CA ILE A 34 8.25 -21.03 -3.45
C ILE A 34 9.58 -20.86 -2.69
N LEU A 35 9.64 -19.89 -1.76
CA LEU A 35 10.88 -19.57 -1.04
C LEU A 35 11.20 -20.52 0.10
N TYR A 36 10.18 -20.95 0.85
CA TYR A 36 10.34 -21.68 2.12
C TYR A 36 9.57 -23.01 2.15
N GLY A 37 8.82 -23.36 1.11
CA GLY A 37 8.09 -24.60 1.00
C GLY A 37 6.78 -24.64 1.79
N ALA A 38 6.23 -25.88 1.91
CA ALA A 38 4.95 -26.14 2.57
C ALA A 38 4.97 -25.83 4.07
N GLU A 39 6.10 -26.01 4.72
CA GLU A 39 6.27 -25.81 6.17
C GLU A 39 5.85 -24.39 6.61
N TRP A 40 6.26 -23.36 5.88
CA TRP A 40 5.92 -21.97 6.16
C TRP A 40 4.60 -21.51 5.53
N SER A 41 4.27 -22.02 4.35
CA SER A 41 3.04 -21.63 3.66
C SER A 41 1.77 -22.19 4.32
N SER A 42 1.87 -23.27 5.11
CA SER A 42 0.75 -23.82 5.86
C SER A 42 0.46 -23.10 7.21
N THR A 43 1.31 -22.16 7.60
CA THR A 43 1.15 -21.38 8.84
C THR A 43 0.34 -20.08 8.62
N SER A 44 0.27 -19.22 9.65
CA SER A 44 -0.28 -17.86 9.53
C SER A 44 0.65 -16.85 8.79
N ALA A 45 1.86 -17.26 8.42
CA ALA A 45 2.85 -16.39 7.80
C ALA A 45 2.38 -15.75 6.48
N PRO A 46 1.71 -16.47 5.55
CA PRO A 46 1.17 -15.84 4.32
C PRO A 46 0.17 -14.74 4.60
N SER A 47 -0.75 -14.95 5.53
CA SER A 47 -1.73 -13.94 5.93
C SER A 47 -1.06 -12.72 6.56
N THR A 48 -0.08 -12.95 7.44
CA THR A 48 0.70 -11.88 8.07
C THR A 48 1.47 -11.05 7.04
N LEU A 49 2.13 -11.71 6.07
CA LEU A 49 2.81 -11.04 4.97
C LEU A 49 1.84 -10.24 4.09
N GLY A 50 0.66 -10.79 3.80
CA GLY A 50 -0.38 -10.09 3.07
C GLY A 50 -0.83 -8.80 3.75
N TRP A 51 -1.08 -8.83 5.06
CA TRP A 51 -1.39 -7.64 5.85
C TRP A 51 -0.22 -6.66 5.92
N TYR A 52 1.01 -7.15 5.96
CA TYR A 52 2.20 -6.32 5.90
C TYR A 52 2.32 -5.55 4.58
N CYS A 53 1.95 -6.17 3.45
CA CYS A 53 1.87 -5.48 2.15
C CYS A 53 0.85 -4.32 2.17
N VAL A 54 -0.29 -4.48 2.85
CA VAL A 54 -1.24 -3.39 3.07
C VAL A 54 -0.65 -2.29 3.96
N TYR A 55 0.08 -2.66 5.01
CA TYR A 55 0.77 -1.70 5.88
C TYR A 55 1.82 -0.86 5.14
N ILE A 56 2.56 -1.43 4.17
CA ILE A 56 3.54 -0.71 3.34
C ILE A 56 2.87 0.46 2.61
N PHE A 57 1.64 0.32 2.13
CA PHE A 57 0.89 1.41 1.51
C PHE A 57 0.72 2.60 2.46
N PHE A 58 0.24 2.36 3.69
CA PHE A 58 0.06 3.42 4.68
C PHE A 58 1.38 4.02 5.15
N MET A 59 2.44 3.21 5.25
CA MET A 59 3.78 3.66 5.60
C MET A 59 4.34 4.62 4.55
N ALA A 60 4.18 4.30 3.26
CA ALA A 60 4.61 5.15 2.16
C ALA A 60 3.87 6.51 2.17
N MET A 61 2.55 6.48 2.38
CA MET A 61 1.72 7.69 2.50
C MET A 61 2.15 8.57 3.68
N ASN A 62 2.37 7.95 4.85
CA ASN A 62 2.82 8.68 6.04
C ASN A 62 4.20 9.31 5.81
N GLY A 63 5.12 8.60 5.19
CA GLY A 63 6.49 9.09 4.95
C GLY A 63 6.51 10.42 4.17
N ILE A 64 5.70 10.53 3.12
CA ILE A 64 5.58 11.78 2.34
C ILE A 64 4.91 12.90 3.12
N CYS A 65 3.83 12.58 3.83
CA CYS A 65 3.14 13.57 4.66
C CYS A 65 4.08 14.13 5.74
N GLU A 66 4.88 13.28 6.35
CA GLU A 66 5.86 13.66 7.37
C GLU A 66 7.02 14.47 6.77
N ALA A 67 7.58 14.05 5.64
CA ALA A 67 8.60 14.80 4.92
C ALA A 67 8.13 16.20 4.53
N PHE A 68 6.84 16.34 4.13
CA PHE A 68 6.24 17.64 3.85
C PHE A 68 6.20 18.52 5.11
N VAL A 69 5.77 17.98 6.26
CA VAL A 69 5.74 18.72 7.52
C VAL A 69 7.15 19.18 7.91
N GLN A 70 8.15 18.31 7.83
CA GLN A 70 9.53 18.65 8.17
C GLN A 70 10.14 19.68 7.21
N GLY A 71 9.82 19.63 5.93
CA GLY A 71 10.36 20.53 4.91
C GLY A 71 9.68 21.90 4.85
N THR A 72 8.46 22.05 5.38
CA THR A 72 7.66 23.28 5.23
C THR A 72 7.32 23.99 6.52
N SER A 73 7.44 23.30 7.67
CA SER A 73 7.07 23.86 8.97
C SER A 73 8.23 24.64 9.62
N THR A 74 7.87 25.63 10.44
CA THR A 74 8.82 26.33 11.32
C THR A 74 9.26 25.42 12.47
N SER A 75 10.31 25.80 13.20
CA SER A 75 10.79 25.07 14.39
C SER A 75 9.68 24.85 15.42
N GLU A 76 8.80 25.83 15.61
CA GLU A 76 7.64 25.70 16.49
C GLU A 76 6.62 24.69 15.95
N GLY A 77 6.37 24.71 14.63
CA GLY A 77 5.49 23.74 13.94
C GLY A 77 6.00 22.31 14.09
N ILE A 78 7.31 22.09 13.93
CA ILE A 78 7.95 20.79 14.16
C ILE A 78 7.82 20.35 15.61
N GLY A 79 8.03 21.28 16.58
CA GLY A 79 7.86 21.01 18.01
C GLY A 79 6.42 20.60 18.35
N ARG A 80 5.41 21.23 17.69
CA ARG A 80 4.00 20.84 17.82
C ARG A 80 3.73 19.46 17.25
N TYR A 81 4.30 19.15 16.09
CA TYR A 81 4.20 17.82 15.47
C TYR A 81 4.82 16.75 16.37
N ASN A 82 5.99 16.99 16.95
CA ASN A 82 6.64 16.06 17.87
C ASN A 82 5.79 15.72 19.10
N ARG A 83 5.00 16.68 19.63
CA ARG A 83 4.03 16.39 20.71
C ARG A 83 2.94 15.43 20.25
N TRP A 84 2.47 15.53 18.99
CA TRP A 84 1.53 14.59 18.43
C TRP A 84 2.10 13.17 18.31
N LEU A 85 3.43 13.01 18.12
CA LEU A 85 4.05 11.68 18.08
C LEU A 85 3.87 10.91 19.40
N VAL A 86 3.85 11.61 20.54
CA VAL A 86 3.57 11.00 21.85
C VAL A 86 2.13 10.48 21.89
N VAL A 87 1.17 11.28 21.43
CA VAL A 87 -0.25 10.87 21.36
C VAL A 87 -0.41 9.63 20.46
N PHE A 88 0.24 9.62 19.29
CA PHE A 88 0.20 8.48 18.38
C PHE A 88 0.83 7.22 18.98
N SER A 89 1.85 7.37 19.83
CA SER A 89 2.46 6.27 20.54
C SER A 89 1.51 5.66 21.58
N ILE A 90 0.74 6.51 22.30
CA ILE A 90 -0.29 6.05 23.23
C ILE A 90 -1.40 5.30 22.48
N VAL A 91 -1.92 5.88 21.37
CA VAL A 91 -2.91 5.23 20.51
C VAL A 91 -2.41 3.87 20.01
N TYR A 92 -1.15 3.79 19.61
CA TYR A 92 -0.54 2.54 19.18
C TYR A 92 -0.53 1.49 20.29
N VAL A 93 -0.07 1.84 21.50
CA VAL A 93 -0.02 0.91 22.63
C VAL A 93 -1.43 0.41 23.00
N CYS A 94 -2.41 1.31 23.09
CA CYS A 94 -3.80 0.94 23.35
C CYS A 94 -4.35 -0.01 22.25
N SER A 95 -4.04 0.29 20.98
CA SER A 95 -4.46 -0.56 19.86
C SER A 95 -3.80 -1.94 19.91
N VAL A 96 -2.51 -2.02 20.27
CA VAL A 96 -1.80 -3.30 20.44
C VAL A 96 -2.43 -4.12 21.57
N CYS A 97 -2.70 -3.51 22.73
CA CYS A 97 -3.32 -4.20 23.86
C CYS A 97 -4.69 -4.81 23.50
N GLY A 98 -5.45 -4.14 22.62
CA GLY A 98 -6.75 -4.65 22.18
C GLY A 98 -6.66 -5.67 21.04
N LEU A 99 -5.82 -5.44 20.05
CA LEU A 99 -5.80 -6.22 18.81
C LEU A 99 -4.86 -7.44 18.87
N LEU A 100 -3.76 -7.37 19.61
CA LEU A 100 -2.79 -8.47 19.70
C LEU A 100 -3.40 -9.75 20.28
N PRO A 101 -4.20 -9.71 21.38
CA PRO A 101 -4.83 -10.91 21.91
C PRO A 101 -5.86 -11.55 20.96
N MET A 102 -6.50 -10.73 20.10
CA MET A 102 -7.56 -11.19 19.19
C MET A 102 -7.01 -11.75 17.87
N PHE A 103 -5.98 -11.11 17.32
CA PHE A 103 -5.51 -11.35 15.95
C PHE A 103 -4.01 -11.74 15.88
N GLY A 104 -3.34 -11.87 17.02
CA GLY A 104 -1.92 -12.23 17.06
C GLY A 104 -1.04 -11.23 16.27
N ALA A 105 -0.12 -11.75 15.47
CA ALA A 105 0.81 -10.92 14.65
C ALA A 105 0.07 -9.95 13.71
N ILE A 106 -1.07 -10.35 13.16
CA ILE A 106 -1.90 -9.47 12.32
C ILE A 106 -2.42 -8.29 13.14
N GLY A 107 -2.80 -8.49 14.39
CA GLY A 107 -3.25 -7.43 15.29
C GLY A 107 -2.19 -6.35 15.50
N LEU A 108 -0.92 -6.73 15.58
CA LEU A 108 0.21 -5.79 15.67
C LEU A 108 0.35 -4.94 14.40
N ILE A 109 0.17 -5.54 13.23
CA ILE A 109 0.19 -4.83 11.95
C ILE A 109 -0.99 -3.87 11.85
N MET A 110 -2.19 -4.30 12.25
CA MET A 110 -3.39 -3.44 12.27
C MET A 110 -3.22 -2.24 13.21
N ALA A 111 -2.64 -2.43 14.40
CA ALA A 111 -2.32 -1.35 15.32
C ALA A 111 -1.35 -0.32 14.68
N ASN A 112 -0.35 -0.79 13.93
CA ASN A 112 0.54 0.09 13.16
C ASN A 112 -0.20 0.85 12.06
N ILE A 113 -1.14 0.22 11.35
CA ILE A 113 -1.97 0.89 10.33
C ILE A 113 -2.80 2.00 10.98
N ILE A 114 -3.44 1.73 12.12
CA ILE A 114 -4.21 2.75 12.88
C ILE A 114 -3.32 3.93 13.23
N LYS A 115 -2.12 3.69 13.78
CA LYS A 115 -1.15 4.75 14.08
C LYS A 115 -0.79 5.56 12.84
N MET A 116 -0.53 4.93 11.69
CA MET A 116 -0.22 5.64 10.44
C MET A 116 -1.39 6.47 9.94
N LEU A 117 -2.62 5.95 10.01
CA LEU A 117 -3.83 6.71 9.66
C LEU A 117 -4.01 7.95 10.52
N CYS A 118 -3.79 7.87 11.84
CA CYS A 118 -3.83 9.02 12.73
C CYS A 118 -2.77 10.06 12.34
N ARG A 119 -1.54 9.63 12.04
CA ARG A 119 -0.44 10.52 11.59
C ARG A 119 -0.79 11.21 10.27
N ILE A 120 -1.22 10.46 9.25
CA ILE A 120 -1.63 11.01 7.94
C ILE A 120 -2.75 12.02 8.12
N SER A 121 -3.75 11.72 8.96
CA SER A 121 -4.88 12.61 9.23
C SER A 121 -4.44 13.94 9.84
N VAL A 122 -3.59 13.91 10.87
CA VAL A 122 -3.07 15.12 11.52
C VAL A 122 -2.15 15.90 10.58
N CYS A 123 -1.25 15.24 9.86
CA CYS A 123 -0.40 15.90 8.86
C CYS A 123 -1.25 16.62 7.81
N THR A 124 -2.26 15.94 7.28
CA THR A 124 -3.10 16.48 6.21
C THR A 124 -3.96 17.64 6.68
N THR A 125 -4.60 17.52 7.85
CA THR A 125 -5.55 18.53 8.35
C THR A 125 -4.86 19.75 8.96
N SER A 126 -3.78 19.54 9.71
CA SER A 126 -3.13 20.59 10.51
C SER A 126 -1.94 21.25 9.81
N TYR A 127 -1.36 20.61 8.77
CA TYR A 127 -0.17 21.12 8.08
C TYR A 127 -0.37 21.28 6.58
N VAL A 128 -0.78 20.23 5.86
CA VAL A 128 -0.88 20.28 4.39
C VAL A 128 -1.98 21.25 3.95
N ARG A 129 -3.20 21.10 4.48
CA ARG A 129 -4.33 21.97 4.12
C ARG A 129 -4.07 23.46 4.44
N PRO A 130 -3.63 23.85 5.65
CA PRO A 130 -3.34 25.25 5.95
C PRO A 130 -2.26 25.83 5.05
N TYR A 131 -1.17 25.10 4.82
CA TYR A 131 -0.06 25.53 3.97
C TYR A 131 -0.52 25.94 2.56
N PHE A 132 -1.36 25.13 1.91
CA PHE A 132 -1.86 25.43 0.58
C PHE A 132 -2.97 26.50 0.58
N ARG A 133 -3.73 26.61 1.66
CA ARG A 133 -4.75 27.65 1.83
C ARG A 133 -4.12 29.04 1.98
N GLU A 134 -3.08 29.18 2.80
CA GLU A 134 -2.38 30.45 3.06
C GLU A 134 -1.67 30.99 1.80
N ARG A 135 -1.26 30.12 0.91
CA ARG A 135 -0.57 30.52 -0.34
C ARG A 135 -1.52 30.75 -1.52
N GLU A 136 -2.82 30.90 -1.26
CA GLU A 136 -3.86 31.20 -2.26
C GLU A 136 -3.80 30.34 -3.52
N ILE A 137 -3.37 29.08 -3.39
CA ILE A 137 -3.42 28.14 -4.50
C ILE A 137 -4.88 27.76 -4.72
N LYS A 138 -5.57 28.63 -5.52
CA LYS A 138 -7.02 28.69 -5.73
C LYS A 138 -7.71 27.37 -6.13
N ASN A 139 -6.97 26.33 -6.45
CA ASN A 139 -7.49 25.03 -6.90
C ASN A 139 -6.90 23.83 -6.16
N PHE A 140 -6.33 23.99 -4.97
CA PHE A 140 -5.87 22.84 -4.20
C PHE A 140 -7.05 22.04 -3.67
N LYS A 141 -7.41 20.98 -4.36
CA LYS A 141 -8.33 19.97 -3.87
C LYS A 141 -7.51 18.77 -3.38
N LEU A 142 -7.73 18.33 -2.16
CA LEU A 142 -7.09 17.11 -1.63
C LEU A 142 -7.36 15.90 -2.53
N SER A 143 -8.51 15.90 -3.22
CA SER A 143 -8.85 14.88 -4.22
C SER A 143 -7.93 14.88 -5.46
N SER A 144 -7.24 16.00 -5.76
CA SER A 144 -6.27 16.03 -6.87
C SER A 144 -4.94 15.32 -6.54
N LEU A 145 -4.72 14.99 -5.29
CA LEU A 145 -3.59 14.18 -4.84
C LEU A 145 -3.86 12.68 -4.96
N LEU A 146 -5.13 12.29 -5.13
CA LEU A 146 -5.51 10.89 -5.27
C LEU A 146 -5.31 10.44 -6.74
N PRO A 147 -4.97 9.16 -6.96
CA PRO A 147 -4.93 8.60 -8.31
C PRO A 147 -6.28 8.75 -9.00
N HIS A 148 -6.26 8.82 -10.33
CA HIS A 148 -7.50 8.88 -11.12
C HIS A 148 -8.44 7.72 -10.75
N THR A 149 -9.75 7.99 -10.65
CA THR A 149 -10.76 7.01 -10.22
C THR A 149 -10.67 5.71 -11.02
N SER A 150 -10.40 5.76 -12.32
CA SER A 150 -10.22 4.56 -13.16
C SER A 150 -9.06 3.67 -12.70
N ILE A 151 -7.99 4.24 -12.14
CA ILE A 151 -6.85 3.47 -11.61
C ILE A 151 -7.27 2.80 -10.30
N THR A 152 -7.90 3.56 -9.40
CA THR A 152 -8.37 3.04 -8.11
C THR A 152 -9.39 1.91 -8.29
N THR A 153 -10.35 2.07 -9.22
CA THR A 153 -11.33 1.02 -9.54
C THR A 153 -10.67 -0.19 -10.20
N CYS A 154 -9.64 0.02 -11.04
CA CYS A 154 -8.89 -1.08 -11.63
C CYS A 154 -8.13 -1.89 -10.57
N PHE A 155 -7.46 -1.22 -9.61
CA PHE A 155 -6.82 -1.92 -8.49
C PHE A 155 -7.82 -2.67 -7.62
N ALA A 156 -8.98 -2.08 -7.32
CA ALA A 156 -10.04 -2.74 -6.55
C ALA A 156 -10.59 -3.96 -7.30
N GLY A 157 -10.86 -3.84 -8.60
CA GLY A 157 -11.29 -4.95 -9.43
C GLY A 157 -10.24 -6.06 -9.54
N SER A 158 -8.97 -5.69 -9.76
CA SER A 158 -7.85 -6.63 -9.77
C SER A 158 -7.70 -7.36 -8.43
N PHE A 159 -7.84 -6.67 -7.31
CA PHE A 159 -7.80 -7.28 -5.98
C PHE A 159 -8.91 -8.31 -5.81
N VAL A 160 -10.15 -7.98 -6.19
CA VAL A 160 -11.29 -8.92 -6.11
C VAL A 160 -11.04 -10.15 -6.99
N VAL A 161 -10.64 -9.96 -8.25
CA VAL A 161 -10.35 -11.06 -9.18
C VAL A 161 -9.24 -11.95 -8.64
N LEU A 162 -8.14 -11.38 -8.15
CA LEU A 162 -7.02 -12.13 -7.60
C LEU A 162 -7.37 -12.86 -6.30
N GLN A 163 -8.19 -12.26 -5.44
CA GLN A 163 -8.70 -12.95 -4.26
C GLN A 163 -9.63 -14.11 -4.62
N CYS A 164 -10.44 -13.97 -5.67
CA CYS A 164 -11.25 -15.08 -6.18
C CYS A 164 -10.37 -16.20 -6.71
N THR A 165 -9.37 -15.92 -7.56
CA THR A 165 -8.45 -16.94 -8.08
C THR A 165 -7.62 -17.59 -6.97
N LEU A 166 -7.19 -16.82 -5.96
CA LEU A 166 -6.49 -17.35 -4.80
C LEU A 166 -7.36 -18.35 -4.02
N ARG A 167 -8.61 -17.95 -3.68
CA ARG A 167 -9.49 -18.73 -2.82
C ARG A 167 -10.17 -19.91 -3.51
N TRP A 168 -10.53 -19.74 -4.78
CA TRP A 168 -11.34 -20.73 -5.51
C TRP A 168 -10.52 -21.60 -6.48
N LEU A 169 -9.34 -21.15 -6.88
CA LEU A 169 -8.49 -21.88 -7.84
C LEU A 169 -7.23 -22.41 -7.17
N TYR A 170 -6.43 -21.53 -6.58
CA TYR A 170 -5.08 -21.85 -6.11
C TYR A 170 -5.06 -22.61 -4.77
N LEU A 171 -5.70 -22.09 -3.71
CA LEU A 171 -5.67 -22.73 -2.38
C LEU A 171 -6.32 -24.12 -2.37
N PRO A 172 -7.47 -24.37 -3.03
CA PRO A 172 -8.04 -25.70 -3.09
C PRO A 172 -7.14 -26.70 -3.86
N ALA A 173 -6.48 -26.25 -4.94
CA ALA A 173 -5.53 -27.08 -5.67
C ALA A 173 -4.30 -27.44 -4.83
N MET A 174 -3.80 -26.51 -4.02
CA MET A 174 -2.69 -26.77 -3.09
C MET A 174 -3.10 -27.79 -2.02
N ALA A 175 -4.27 -27.67 -1.43
CA ALA A 175 -4.79 -28.61 -0.45
C ALA A 175 -4.97 -30.01 -1.07
N ALA A 176 -5.61 -30.11 -2.23
CA ALA A 176 -5.82 -31.36 -2.93
C ALA A 176 -4.49 -32.05 -3.35
N HIS A 177 -3.45 -31.26 -3.66
CA HIS A 177 -2.12 -31.82 -3.94
C HIS A 177 -1.44 -32.34 -2.66
N ALA A 178 -1.56 -31.64 -1.56
CA ALA A 178 -1.04 -32.08 -0.26
C ALA A 178 -1.68 -33.41 0.20
N GLU A 179 -2.95 -33.61 -0.12
CA GLU A 179 -3.69 -34.87 0.13
C GLU A 179 -3.46 -35.93 -0.96
N SER A 180 -2.57 -35.70 -1.92
CA SER A 180 -2.28 -36.60 -3.06
C SER A 180 -3.49 -36.88 -3.98
N ILE A 181 -4.51 -36.03 -3.95
CA ILE A 181 -5.72 -36.18 -4.78
C ILE A 181 -5.45 -35.76 -6.22
N ILE A 182 -4.61 -34.73 -6.43
CA ILE A 182 -4.25 -34.24 -7.76
C ILE A 182 -2.75 -34.38 -8.06
N SER A 183 -2.43 -34.56 -9.33
CA SER A 183 -1.04 -34.65 -9.79
C SER A 183 -0.34 -33.28 -9.76
N THR A 184 1.00 -33.30 -9.71
CA THR A 184 1.83 -32.10 -9.81
C THR A 184 1.56 -31.30 -11.09
N ARG A 185 1.24 -31.96 -12.21
CA ARG A 185 0.87 -31.30 -13.46
C ARG A 185 -0.44 -30.50 -13.32
N SER A 186 -1.44 -31.08 -12.67
CA SER A 186 -2.71 -30.38 -12.41
C SER A 186 -2.49 -29.18 -11.50
N LEU A 187 -1.70 -29.32 -10.44
CA LEU A 187 -1.32 -28.20 -9.56
C LEU A 187 -0.65 -27.08 -10.36
N LEU A 188 0.32 -27.39 -11.23
CA LEU A 188 1.00 -26.40 -12.05
C LEU A 188 0.03 -25.59 -12.93
N VAL A 189 -0.99 -26.23 -13.50
CA VAL A 189 -2.01 -25.51 -14.30
C VAL A 189 -2.74 -24.47 -13.46
N HIS A 190 -3.11 -24.78 -12.22
CA HIS A 190 -3.80 -23.85 -11.33
C HIS A 190 -2.89 -22.71 -10.87
N VAL A 191 -1.63 -23.01 -10.55
CA VAL A 191 -0.61 -22.01 -10.19
C VAL A 191 -0.35 -21.07 -11.36
N VAL A 192 -0.10 -21.60 -12.55
CA VAL A 192 0.12 -20.82 -13.78
C VAL A 192 -1.10 -19.97 -14.10
N GLY A 193 -2.32 -20.51 -13.97
CA GLY A 193 -3.56 -19.77 -14.17
C GLY A 193 -3.68 -18.57 -13.23
N HIS A 194 -3.38 -18.76 -11.94
CA HIS A 194 -3.36 -17.67 -10.96
C HIS A 194 -2.32 -16.60 -11.30
N VAL A 195 -1.09 -17.02 -11.67
CA VAL A 195 0.00 -16.11 -12.06
C VAL A 195 -0.34 -15.34 -13.34
N LEU A 196 -0.86 -15.99 -14.37
CA LEU A 196 -1.26 -15.32 -15.62
C LEU A 196 -2.37 -14.31 -15.41
N CYS A 197 -3.34 -14.63 -14.54
CA CYS A 197 -4.37 -13.67 -14.14
C CYS A 197 -3.76 -12.42 -13.49
N GLY A 198 -2.78 -12.60 -12.62
CA GLY A 198 -2.06 -11.48 -12.00
C GLY A 198 -1.25 -10.65 -12.98
N VAL A 199 -0.55 -11.30 -13.91
CA VAL A 199 0.20 -10.60 -14.97
C VAL A 199 -0.75 -9.77 -15.84
N ALA A 200 -1.91 -10.31 -16.21
CA ALA A 200 -2.93 -9.57 -16.97
C ALA A 200 -3.46 -8.36 -16.19
N CYS A 201 -3.84 -8.54 -14.93
CA CYS A 201 -4.29 -7.45 -14.05
C CYS A 201 -3.20 -6.38 -13.85
N LEU A 202 -1.96 -6.78 -13.62
CA LEU A 202 -0.82 -5.87 -13.46
C LEU A 202 -0.55 -5.09 -14.74
N SER A 203 -0.57 -5.75 -15.90
CA SER A 203 -0.36 -5.11 -17.20
C SER A 203 -1.44 -4.06 -17.47
N LEU A 204 -2.70 -4.37 -17.17
CA LEU A 204 -3.81 -3.43 -17.30
C LEU A 204 -3.65 -2.23 -16.35
N THR A 205 -3.30 -2.46 -15.08
CA THR A 205 -3.10 -1.37 -14.12
C THR A 205 -1.93 -0.48 -14.52
N LEU A 206 -0.79 -1.04 -14.96
CA LEU A 206 0.36 -0.28 -15.44
C LEU A 206 0.04 0.53 -16.70
N TRP A 207 -0.73 -0.03 -17.63
CA TRP A 207 -1.18 0.68 -18.82
C TRP A 207 -2.06 1.88 -18.46
N LEU A 208 -3.03 1.71 -17.54
CA LEU A 208 -3.87 2.81 -17.04
C LEU A 208 -3.06 3.88 -16.30
N MET A 209 -2.11 3.47 -15.48
CA MET A 209 -1.19 4.40 -14.79
C MET A 209 -0.40 5.24 -15.81
N TRP A 210 0.15 4.60 -16.84
CA TRP A 210 0.87 5.30 -17.90
C TRP A 210 -0.02 6.24 -18.70
N LYS A 211 -1.22 5.80 -19.04
CA LYS A 211 -2.21 6.61 -19.79
C LYS A 211 -2.63 7.87 -19.04
N HIS A 212 -2.88 7.78 -17.74
CA HIS A 212 -3.41 8.90 -16.95
C HIS A 212 -2.33 9.77 -16.30
N HIS A 213 -1.21 9.19 -15.88
CA HIS A 213 -0.18 9.89 -15.11
C HIS A 213 1.22 9.85 -15.75
N GLY A 214 1.37 9.26 -16.93
CA GLY A 214 2.67 9.10 -17.57
C GLY A 214 3.42 10.41 -17.85
N GLN A 215 2.72 11.49 -18.16
CA GLN A 215 3.35 12.81 -18.35
C GLN A 215 3.84 13.39 -17.02
N GLN A 216 3.03 13.34 -15.97
CA GLN A 216 3.41 13.82 -14.64
C GLN A 216 4.62 13.06 -14.08
N LEU A 217 4.65 11.74 -14.27
CA LEU A 217 5.78 10.90 -13.86
C LEU A 217 7.05 11.21 -14.65
N LYS A 218 6.95 11.48 -15.96
CA LYS A 218 8.10 11.90 -16.79
C LYS A 218 8.65 13.26 -16.36
N GLU A 219 7.80 14.22 -16.06
CA GLU A 219 8.21 15.54 -15.58
C GLU A 219 8.90 15.47 -14.23
N LEU A 220 8.40 14.65 -13.32
CA LEU A 220 9.00 14.40 -12.01
C LEU A 220 10.42 13.83 -12.13
N LEU A 221 10.61 12.84 -13.01
CA LEU A 221 11.92 12.23 -13.25
C LEU A 221 12.90 13.18 -13.96
N ARG A 222 12.40 14.07 -14.85
CA ARG A 222 13.22 15.09 -15.52
C ARG A 222 13.67 16.20 -14.57
N SER A 223 12.84 16.60 -13.60
CA SER A 223 13.20 17.64 -12.63
C SER A 223 14.38 17.21 -11.78
N ARG A 224 14.43 15.94 -11.37
CA ARG A 224 15.56 15.40 -10.60
C ARG A 224 16.87 15.38 -11.37
N ARG A 225 16.84 15.00 -12.65
CA ARG A 225 18.06 14.95 -13.49
C ARG A 225 18.68 16.35 -13.76
N LYS A 226 17.96 17.42 -13.45
CA LYS A 226 18.46 18.81 -13.58
C LYS A 226 19.02 19.35 -12.27
N GLU A 227 18.77 18.68 -11.14
CA GLU A 227 19.28 19.04 -9.82
C GLU A 227 20.55 18.27 -9.47
N GLU A 228 20.88 17.19 -10.21
CA GLU A 228 22.16 16.47 -10.20
C GLU A 228 23.13 17.06 -11.23
#